data_d45a0f4ba8c9559564cd5efd0c76cdc1
#
_entry.id   d45a0f4ba8c9559564cd5efd0c76cdc1
#
_cell.length_a   1.000
_cell.length_b   1.000
_cell.length_c   1.000
_cell.angle_alpha   90.00
_cell.angle_beta   90.00
_cell.angle_gamma   90.00
#
_symmetry.space_group_name_H-M   'P 1'
#
loop_
_entity.id
_entity.type
_entity.pdbx_description
1 polymer ?
#
loop_
_entity_poly.entity_id
_entity_poly.type
_entity_poly.pdbx_seq_one_letter_code
_entity_poly.pdbx_strand_id
1 'polypeptide(L)'
;EINEKILFAINSGKELIPAESIYNCYTGLGGLHELKQSDYSSYHEYAQAKKEFEMGQFFTPHEVCRDMVDVLSPASGDMILDMCCGMGNFFNHLPNQHNAFGFDIDSKAVSVARYLYPDANIERCDIQQFRPGQRFDIIIGNPPFNLKFDSRLSQEYYMDKAFDLLNPAGMLMVIVPASFMQNEFWEKSRIERVNSEFSFIGQTRLASDAFSSVGVDNFNTKIMLFLRRSQHIEMNPYNAEEFVSMAELKERVRNTREMK
;
A
#
# COMPACT_ATOMS: atom_id res chain seq x y z
N GLU A 1 -23.78 -8.60 1.23
CA GLU A 1 -24.94 -8.22 0.41
C GLU A 1 -24.67 -6.97 -0.45
N ILE A 2 -24.14 -5.86 0.12
CA ILE A 2 -23.85 -4.62 -0.66
C ILE A 2 -22.74 -4.86 -1.69
N ASN A 3 -21.63 -5.48 -1.28
CA ASN A 3 -20.55 -5.83 -2.21
C ASN A 3 -21.02 -6.68 -3.40
N GLU A 4 -21.93 -7.62 -3.18
CA GLU A 4 -22.48 -8.48 -4.21
C GLU A 4 -23.36 -7.70 -5.19
N LYS A 5 -24.14 -6.75 -4.69
CA LYS A 5 -24.96 -5.87 -5.55
C LYS A 5 -24.08 -4.99 -6.44
N ILE A 6 -23.01 -4.41 -5.86
CA ILE A 6 -22.04 -3.61 -6.61
C ILE A 6 -21.38 -4.46 -7.70
N LEU A 7 -20.86 -5.63 -7.35
CA LEU A 7 -20.23 -6.54 -8.29
C LEU A 7 -21.19 -7.02 -9.39
N PHE A 8 -22.44 -7.31 -9.04
CA PHE A 8 -23.46 -7.68 -10.02
C PHE A 8 -23.74 -6.54 -11.00
N ALA A 9 -23.89 -5.31 -10.52
CA ALA A 9 -24.12 -4.16 -11.37
C ALA A 9 -22.92 -3.87 -12.30
N ILE A 10 -21.69 -3.91 -11.77
CA ILE A 10 -20.45 -3.78 -12.55
C ILE A 10 -20.38 -4.85 -13.65
N ASN A 11 -20.59 -6.13 -13.29
CA ASN A 11 -20.45 -7.24 -14.24
C ASN A 11 -21.59 -7.30 -15.25
N SER A 12 -22.78 -6.83 -14.90
CA SER A 12 -23.93 -6.83 -15.82
C SER A 12 -23.88 -5.67 -16.82
N GLY A 13 -23.18 -4.59 -16.51
CA GLY A 13 -23.10 -3.38 -17.33
C GLY A 13 -24.46 -2.67 -17.54
N LYS A 14 -25.49 -3.06 -16.76
CA LYS A 14 -26.86 -2.55 -16.94
C LYS A 14 -27.07 -1.19 -16.30
N GLU A 15 -26.33 -0.89 -15.26
CA GLU A 15 -26.42 0.36 -14.52
C GLU A 15 -25.02 0.92 -14.26
N LEU A 16 -24.88 2.24 -14.44
CA LEU A 16 -23.68 2.95 -14.04
C LEU A 16 -23.76 3.25 -12.53
N ILE A 17 -22.77 2.78 -11.79
CA ILE A 17 -22.66 3.10 -10.36
C ILE A 17 -21.70 4.28 -10.20
N PRO A 18 -22.12 5.35 -9.52
CA PRO A 18 -21.22 6.46 -9.22
C PRO A 18 -20.02 5.98 -8.40
N ALA A 19 -18.82 6.43 -8.75
CA ALA A 19 -17.58 6.06 -8.06
C ALA A 19 -17.67 6.31 -6.53
N GLU A 20 -18.25 7.43 -6.13
CA GLU A 20 -18.46 7.79 -4.72
C GLU A 20 -19.31 6.75 -3.97
N SER A 21 -20.32 6.19 -4.62
CA SER A 21 -21.12 5.11 -4.02
C SER A 21 -20.30 3.84 -3.79
N ILE A 22 -19.38 3.54 -4.72
CA ILE A 22 -18.47 2.41 -4.57
C ILE A 22 -17.48 2.67 -3.43
N TYR A 23 -16.87 3.85 -3.37
CA TYR A 23 -15.93 4.23 -2.31
C TYR A 23 -16.55 4.14 -0.91
N ASN A 24 -17.81 4.52 -0.78
CA ASN A 24 -18.51 4.51 0.50
C ASN A 24 -19.08 3.15 0.91
N CYS A 25 -19.27 2.22 -0.04
CA CYS A 25 -20.02 0.99 0.22
C CYS A 25 -19.25 -0.30 -0.05
N TYR A 26 -18.25 -0.29 -0.95
CA TYR A 26 -17.50 -1.51 -1.26
C TYR A 26 -16.37 -1.73 -0.27
N THR A 27 -16.44 -2.82 0.48
CA THR A 27 -15.52 -3.14 1.56
C THR A 27 -14.63 -4.37 1.27
N GLY A 28 -14.82 -5.04 0.14
CA GLY A 28 -14.07 -6.24 -0.23
C GLY A 28 -14.29 -7.41 0.73
N LEU A 29 -13.25 -8.22 0.91
CA LEU A 29 -13.27 -9.35 1.86
C LEU A 29 -13.12 -8.89 3.31
N GLY A 30 -12.47 -7.75 3.55
CA GLY A 30 -12.23 -7.19 4.88
C GLY A 30 -13.49 -6.66 5.54
N GLY A 31 -14.38 -6.05 4.77
CA GLY A 31 -15.64 -5.47 5.24
C GLY A 31 -15.50 -4.49 6.41
N LEU A 32 -16.47 -3.61 6.57
CA LEU A 32 -16.64 -2.83 7.79
C LEU A 32 -17.29 -3.76 8.84
N HIS A 33 -16.50 -4.48 9.58
CA HIS A 33 -17.00 -5.33 10.66
C HIS A 33 -16.74 -4.64 11.98
N GLU A 34 -17.79 -4.17 12.61
CA GLU A 34 -17.75 -3.82 14.03
C GLU A 34 -17.53 -5.10 14.85
N LEU A 35 -16.29 -5.54 14.98
CA LEU A 35 -15.95 -6.61 15.91
C LEU A 35 -16.15 -6.10 17.34
N LYS A 36 -17.25 -6.49 17.96
CA LYS A 36 -17.50 -6.19 19.39
C LYS A 36 -17.10 -7.40 20.22
N GLN A 37 -16.31 -7.16 21.26
CA GLN A 37 -15.94 -8.22 22.21
C GLN A 37 -17.17 -8.94 22.78
N SER A 38 -18.31 -8.23 22.92
CA SER A 38 -19.59 -8.79 23.38
C SER A 38 -20.16 -9.87 22.48
N ASP A 39 -19.73 -9.97 21.22
CA ASP A 39 -20.26 -10.90 20.23
C ASP A 39 -19.53 -12.25 20.28
N TYR A 40 -18.52 -12.37 21.14
CA TYR A 40 -17.69 -13.57 21.31
C TYR A 40 -17.83 -14.14 22.70
N SER A 41 -17.76 -15.47 22.82
CA SER A 41 -17.92 -16.17 24.10
C SER A 41 -16.70 -16.00 25.02
N SER A 42 -15.55 -15.62 24.49
CA SER A 42 -14.33 -15.36 25.23
C SER A 42 -13.46 -14.26 24.60
N TYR A 43 -12.62 -13.63 25.43
CA TYR A 43 -11.61 -12.69 24.94
C TYR A 43 -10.64 -13.34 23.96
N HIS A 44 -10.34 -14.63 24.13
CA HIS A 44 -9.45 -15.36 23.23
C HIS A 44 -10.03 -15.49 21.82
N GLU A 45 -11.31 -15.83 21.71
CA GLU A 45 -12.01 -15.91 20.42
C GLU A 45 -12.11 -14.53 19.75
N TYR A 46 -12.44 -13.50 20.52
CA TYR A 46 -12.40 -12.12 20.02
C TYR A 46 -11.02 -11.71 19.52
N ALA A 47 -9.95 -11.99 20.30
CA ALA A 47 -8.59 -11.65 19.92
C ALA A 47 -8.12 -12.43 18.69
N GLN A 48 -8.53 -13.69 18.53
CA GLN A 48 -8.26 -14.49 17.34
C GLN A 48 -9.01 -13.94 16.13
N ALA A 49 -10.30 -13.66 16.24
CA ALA A 49 -11.09 -13.06 15.17
C ALA A 49 -10.54 -11.67 14.79
N LYS A 50 -10.15 -10.87 15.77
CA LYS A 50 -9.49 -9.57 15.55
C LYS A 50 -8.18 -9.74 14.78
N LYS A 51 -7.36 -10.72 15.14
CA LYS A 51 -6.11 -11.02 14.44
C LYS A 51 -6.33 -11.51 13.01
N GLU A 52 -7.31 -12.37 12.79
CA GLU A 52 -7.71 -12.83 11.44
C GLU A 52 -8.23 -11.66 10.61
N PHE A 53 -8.97 -10.75 11.22
CA PHE A 53 -9.47 -9.53 10.62
C PHE A 53 -8.31 -8.54 10.31
N GLU A 54 -7.36 -8.35 11.22
CA GLU A 54 -6.15 -7.53 11.01
C GLU A 54 -5.23 -8.10 9.91
N MET A 55 -5.33 -9.39 9.60
CA MET A 55 -4.70 -10.03 8.44
C MET A 55 -5.56 -9.92 7.17
N GLY A 56 -6.75 -9.32 7.28
CA GLY A 56 -7.70 -9.16 6.19
C GLY A 56 -7.29 -8.08 5.17
N GLN A 57 -8.08 -7.99 4.13
CA GLN A 57 -7.95 -6.96 3.10
C GLN A 57 -8.52 -5.64 3.61
N PHE A 58 -7.68 -4.63 3.78
CA PHE A 58 -8.11 -3.26 4.10
C PHE A 58 -7.75 -2.34 2.94
N PHE A 59 -8.76 -1.71 2.35
CA PHE A 59 -8.53 -0.68 1.36
C PHE A 59 -8.01 0.58 2.04
N THR A 60 -6.95 1.14 1.50
CA THR A 60 -6.38 2.37 2.05
C THR A 60 -7.38 3.52 1.89
N PRO A 61 -7.71 4.26 2.96
CA PRO A 61 -8.61 5.41 2.87
C PRO A 61 -8.12 6.44 1.85
N HIS A 62 -9.05 7.06 1.12
CA HIS A 62 -8.73 8.02 0.06
C HIS A 62 -7.90 9.21 0.55
N GLU A 63 -8.11 9.66 1.79
CA GLU A 63 -7.32 10.75 2.38
C GLU A 63 -5.86 10.35 2.55
N VAL A 64 -5.60 9.13 3.03
CA VAL A 64 -4.24 8.59 3.15
C VAL A 64 -3.60 8.44 1.77
N CYS A 65 -4.34 7.91 0.79
CA CYS A 65 -3.86 7.80 -0.58
C CYS A 65 -3.49 9.16 -1.18
N ARG A 66 -4.36 10.15 -1.02
CA ARG A 66 -4.13 11.52 -1.48
C ARG A 66 -2.86 12.10 -0.87
N ASP A 67 -2.70 12.00 0.44
CA ASP A 67 -1.57 12.57 1.15
C ASP A 67 -0.25 11.90 0.78
N MET A 68 -0.25 10.58 0.57
CA MET A 68 0.92 9.84 0.08
C MET A 68 1.29 10.24 -1.35
N VAL A 69 0.31 10.37 -2.24
CA VAL A 69 0.56 10.81 -3.62
C VAL A 69 1.02 12.27 -3.66
N ASP A 70 0.47 13.13 -2.80
CA ASP A 70 0.90 14.54 -2.68
C ASP A 70 2.37 14.63 -2.23
N VAL A 71 2.80 13.80 -1.28
CA VAL A 71 4.21 13.72 -0.86
C VAL A 71 5.11 13.29 -2.00
N LEU A 72 4.75 12.25 -2.74
CA LEU A 72 5.53 11.75 -3.88
C LEU A 72 5.59 12.73 -5.04
N SER A 73 4.55 13.56 -5.20
CA SER A 73 4.42 14.54 -6.29
C SER A 73 4.81 13.94 -7.66
N PRO A 74 4.15 12.85 -8.10
CA PRO A 74 4.53 12.18 -9.33
C PRO A 74 4.34 13.07 -10.55
N ALA A 75 5.27 12.99 -11.49
CA ALA A 75 5.11 13.62 -12.79
C ALA A 75 4.14 12.80 -13.67
N SER A 76 3.52 13.44 -14.66
CA SER A 76 2.60 12.77 -15.58
C SER A 76 3.25 11.67 -16.44
N GLY A 77 4.57 11.69 -16.56
CA GLY A 77 5.36 10.68 -17.26
C GLY A 77 5.85 9.53 -16.38
N ASP A 78 5.75 9.64 -15.05
CA ASP A 78 6.22 8.59 -14.14
C ASP A 78 5.40 7.31 -14.30
N MET A 79 6.07 6.16 -14.40
CA MET A 79 5.47 4.84 -14.38
C MET A 79 5.27 4.42 -12.92
N ILE A 80 4.04 4.23 -12.51
CA ILE A 80 3.66 4.02 -11.10
C ILE A 80 3.04 2.64 -10.94
N LEU A 81 3.50 1.89 -9.95
CA LEU A 81 2.96 0.57 -9.61
C LEU A 81 2.40 0.56 -8.19
N ASP A 82 1.16 0.10 -8.06
CA ASP A 82 0.56 -0.31 -6.79
C ASP A 82 0.52 -1.84 -6.72
N MET A 83 1.38 -2.42 -5.90
CA MET A 83 1.39 -3.86 -5.65
C MET A 83 0.38 -4.18 -4.53
N CYS A 84 -0.55 -5.12 -4.78
CA CYS A 84 -1.69 -5.40 -3.91
C CYS A 84 -2.69 -4.23 -3.87
N CYS A 85 -3.08 -3.76 -5.07
CA CYS A 85 -3.81 -2.51 -5.26
C CYS A 85 -5.26 -2.53 -4.73
N GLY A 86 -5.81 -3.69 -4.38
CA GLY A 86 -7.20 -3.81 -3.97
C GLY A 86 -8.14 -3.23 -5.03
N MET A 87 -9.01 -2.31 -4.61
CA MET A 87 -9.91 -1.59 -5.53
C MET A 87 -9.27 -0.35 -6.17
N GLY A 88 -7.97 -0.10 -5.97
CA GLY A 88 -7.19 0.91 -6.68
C GLY A 88 -7.28 2.33 -6.14
N ASN A 89 -7.49 2.52 -4.84
CA ASN A 89 -7.72 3.85 -4.26
C ASN A 89 -6.60 4.86 -4.52
N PHE A 90 -5.35 4.43 -4.69
CA PHE A 90 -4.25 5.30 -5.07
C PHE A 90 -4.43 5.91 -6.46
N PHE A 91 -5.03 5.18 -7.41
CA PHE A 91 -5.16 5.62 -8.80
C PHE A 91 -6.03 6.87 -8.96
N ASN A 92 -6.97 7.09 -8.01
CA ASN A 92 -7.81 8.30 -8.01
C ASN A 92 -7.00 9.60 -7.88
N HIS A 93 -5.80 9.53 -7.35
CA HIS A 93 -4.97 10.70 -7.02
C HIS A 93 -3.76 10.85 -7.95
N LEU A 94 -3.55 9.92 -8.88
CA LEU A 94 -2.42 9.96 -9.81
C LEU A 94 -2.66 10.96 -10.94
N PRO A 95 -1.61 11.67 -11.41
CA PRO A 95 -1.74 12.68 -12.45
C PRO A 95 -2.06 12.09 -13.84
N ASN A 96 -1.73 10.81 -14.06
CA ASN A 96 -1.95 10.12 -15.31
C ASN A 96 -2.23 8.63 -15.07
N GLN A 97 -3.48 8.21 -15.25
CA GLN A 97 -3.87 6.82 -15.04
C GLN A 97 -3.33 5.87 -16.11
N HIS A 98 -3.04 6.32 -17.32
CA HIS A 98 -2.44 5.46 -18.35
C HIS A 98 -1.06 4.92 -17.97
N ASN A 99 -0.35 5.63 -17.10
CA ASN A 99 0.95 5.21 -16.55
C ASN A 99 0.83 4.56 -15.18
N ALA A 100 -0.40 4.31 -14.72
CA ALA A 100 -0.68 3.60 -13.48
C ALA A 100 -0.86 2.11 -13.73
N PHE A 101 -0.16 1.30 -12.95
CA PHE A 101 -0.18 -0.15 -12.99
C PHE A 101 -0.57 -0.67 -11.62
N GLY A 102 -1.35 -1.73 -11.58
CA GLY A 102 -1.69 -2.38 -10.33
C GLY A 102 -2.04 -3.84 -10.52
N PHE A 103 -1.86 -4.59 -9.48
CA PHE A 103 -2.34 -5.96 -9.43
C PHE A 103 -2.81 -6.34 -8.03
N ASP A 104 -3.75 -7.25 -7.98
CA ASP A 104 -4.22 -7.88 -6.75
C ASP A 104 -4.58 -9.34 -7.00
N ILE A 105 -4.51 -10.17 -5.97
CA ILE A 105 -4.93 -11.57 -6.04
C ILE A 105 -6.45 -11.70 -6.02
N ASP A 106 -7.15 -10.74 -5.40
CA ASP A 106 -8.61 -10.72 -5.32
C ASP A 106 -9.25 -10.28 -6.63
N SER A 107 -9.84 -11.23 -7.34
CA SER A 107 -10.52 -10.97 -8.62
C SER A 107 -11.69 -10.00 -8.50
N LYS A 108 -12.36 -9.94 -7.34
CA LYS A 108 -13.50 -9.04 -7.12
C LYS A 108 -13.02 -7.61 -6.95
N ALA A 109 -11.99 -7.40 -6.15
CA ALA A 109 -11.35 -6.09 -6.01
C ALA A 109 -10.80 -5.57 -7.35
N VAL A 110 -10.13 -6.43 -8.12
CA VAL A 110 -9.65 -6.11 -9.47
C VAL A 110 -10.80 -5.71 -10.41
N SER A 111 -11.96 -6.39 -10.35
CA SER A 111 -13.13 -6.00 -11.16
C SER A 111 -13.62 -4.61 -10.81
N VAL A 112 -13.67 -4.27 -9.52
CA VAL A 112 -14.04 -2.94 -9.05
C VAL A 112 -13.02 -1.90 -9.49
N ALA A 113 -11.72 -2.19 -9.31
CA ALA A 113 -10.65 -1.30 -9.72
C ALA A 113 -10.68 -0.98 -11.23
N ARG A 114 -10.88 -1.97 -12.08
CA ARG A 114 -11.02 -1.79 -13.54
C ARG A 114 -12.23 -0.96 -13.92
N TYR A 115 -13.32 -1.09 -13.17
CA TYR A 115 -14.51 -0.29 -13.39
C TYR A 115 -14.28 1.18 -13.02
N LEU A 116 -13.61 1.43 -11.88
CA LEU A 116 -13.32 2.77 -11.39
C LEU A 116 -12.24 3.48 -12.22
N TYR A 117 -11.25 2.74 -12.68
CA TYR A 117 -10.04 3.28 -13.34
C TYR A 117 -9.79 2.57 -14.68
N PRO A 118 -10.66 2.78 -15.68
CA PRO A 118 -10.58 2.06 -16.96
C PRO A 118 -9.31 2.37 -17.76
N ASP A 119 -8.65 3.49 -17.50
CA ASP A 119 -7.41 3.89 -18.15
C ASP A 119 -6.16 3.32 -17.48
N ALA A 120 -6.28 2.74 -16.28
CA ALA A 120 -5.16 2.13 -15.57
C ALA A 120 -4.93 0.69 -16.01
N ASN A 121 -3.67 0.25 -15.92
CA ASN A 121 -3.24 -1.10 -16.28
C ASN A 121 -3.37 -2.03 -15.06
N ILE A 122 -4.54 -2.60 -14.86
CA ILE A 122 -4.85 -3.39 -13.66
C ILE A 122 -5.01 -4.86 -14.05
N GLU A 123 -4.32 -5.76 -13.34
CA GLU A 123 -4.44 -7.20 -13.58
C GLU A 123 -4.68 -7.99 -12.29
N ARG A 124 -5.30 -9.17 -12.45
CA ARG A 124 -5.36 -10.15 -11.38
C ARG A 124 -4.07 -10.95 -11.39
N CYS A 125 -3.25 -10.82 -10.35
CA CYS A 125 -2.00 -11.55 -10.25
C CYS A 125 -1.60 -11.75 -8.78
N ASP A 126 -0.97 -12.89 -8.51
CA ASP A 126 -0.26 -13.11 -7.24
C ASP A 126 1.09 -12.37 -7.28
N ILE A 127 1.43 -11.67 -6.21
CA ILE A 127 2.72 -10.96 -6.09
C ILE A 127 3.92 -11.87 -6.35
N GLN A 128 3.82 -13.16 -5.98
CA GLN A 128 4.87 -14.13 -6.23
C GLN A 128 5.05 -14.46 -7.72
N GLN A 129 4.01 -14.27 -8.53
CA GLN A 129 3.98 -14.59 -9.96
C GLN A 129 4.15 -13.37 -10.86
N PHE A 130 3.94 -12.16 -10.32
CA PHE A 130 4.01 -10.93 -11.11
C PHE A 130 5.42 -10.72 -11.70
N ARG A 131 5.51 -10.66 -13.04
CA ARG A 131 6.74 -10.50 -13.81
C ARG A 131 6.48 -9.55 -14.97
N PRO A 132 6.41 -8.23 -14.72
CA PRO A 132 6.19 -7.24 -15.78
C PRO A 132 7.43 -7.16 -16.69
N GLY A 133 7.21 -6.80 -17.94
CA GLY A 133 8.29 -6.56 -18.92
C GLY A 133 9.01 -5.23 -18.75
N GLN A 134 8.68 -4.46 -17.70
CA GLN A 134 9.19 -3.10 -17.48
C GLN A 134 9.49 -2.84 -16.00
N ARG A 135 10.15 -1.73 -15.73
CA ARG A 135 10.40 -1.20 -14.38
C ARG A 135 9.58 0.06 -14.15
N PHE A 136 9.52 0.50 -12.90
CA PHE A 136 8.69 1.60 -12.44
C PHE A 136 9.52 2.70 -11.79
N ASP A 137 9.06 3.93 -11.90
CA ASP A 137 9.71 5.09 -11.28
C ASP A 137 9.26 5.23 -9.83
N ILE A 138 8.02 4.82 -9.55
CA ILE A 138 7.43 4.83 -8.23
C ILE A 138 6.71 3.50 -7.99
N ILE A 139 6.93 2.93 -6.80
CA ILE A 139 6.10 1.88 -6.24
C ILE A 139 5.46 2.44 -4.97
N ILE A 140 4.13 2.34 -4.91
CA ILE A 140 3.33 2.79 -3.78
C ILE A 140 2.42 1.64 -3.35
N GLY A 141 2.05 1.57 -2.08
CA GLY A 141 1.01 0.62 -1.68
C GLY A 141 0.90 0.39 -0.19
N ASN A 142 -0.10 -0.41 0.13
CA ASN A 142 -0.41 -0.90 1.46
C ASN A 142 -0.45 -2.44 1.40
N PRO A 143 0.71 -3.13 1.48
CA PRO A 143 0.74 -4.58 1.37
C PRO A 143 0.01 -5.26 2.54
N PRO A 144 -0.48 -6.48 2.36
CA PRO A 144 -1.04 -7.25 3.48
C PRO A 144 0.01 -7.42 4.58
N PHE A 145 -0.41 -7.29 5.85
CA PHE A 145 0.50 -7.35 6.98
C PHE A 145 0.62 -8.76 7.56
N ASN A 146 1.83 -9.07 8.04
CA ASN A 146 2.12 -10.29 8.82
C ASN A 146 1.78 -11.63 8.15
N LEU A 147 1.49 -11.65 6.85
CA LEU A 147 1.45 -12.89 6.09
C LEU A 147 2.87 -13.41 5.90
N LYS A 148 2.99 -14.70 5.60
CA LYS A 148 4.29 -15.32 5.33
C LYS A 148 4.32 -15.85 3.90
N PHE A 149 5.35 -15.46 3.16
CA PHE A 149 5.73 -16.00 1.87
C PHE A 149 7.11 -16.65 2.00
N ASP A 150 7.21 -17.95 1.78
CA ASP A 150 8.47 -18.70 1.88
C ASP A 150 9.25 -18.39 3.19
N SER A 151 8.57 -18.42 4.33
CA SER A 151 9.13 -18.14 5.67
C SER A 151 9.49 -16.67 5.94
N ARG A 152 9.30 -15.76 5.00
CA ARG A 152 9.51 -14.32 5.15
C ARG A 152 8.19 -13.60 5.41
N LEU A 153 8.23 -12.49 6.12
CA LEU A 153 7.07 -11.62 6.27
C LEU A 153 6.69 -10.99 4.93
N SER A 154 5.40 -10.79 4.71
CA SER A 154 4.87 -10.16 3.49
C SER A 154 5.50 -8.80 3.21
N GLN A 155 5.77 -8.00 4.23
CA GLN A 155 6.42 -6.69 4.11
C GLN A 155 7.86 -6.81 3.57
N GLU A 156 8.61 -7.82 4.03
CA GLU A 156 9.97 -8.08 3.52
C GLU A 156 9.93 -8.50 2.06
N TYR A 157 9.02 -9.43 1.75
CA TYR A 157 8.83 -9.90 0.38
C TYR A 157 8.42 -8.76 -0.55
N TYR A 158 7.56 -7.86 -0.07
CA TYR A 158 7.14 -6.67 -0.81
C TYR A 158 8.32 -5.74 -1.12
N MET A 159 9.20 -5.49 -0.15
CA MET A 159 10.40 -4.66 -0.35
C MET A 159 11.37 -5.28 -1.36
N ASP A 160 11.65 -6.59 -1.24
CA ASP A 160 12.50 -7.30 -2.20
C ASP A 160 11.93 -7.20 -3.62
N LYS A 161 10.61 -7.41 -3.74
CA LYS A 161 9.92 -7.28 -5.02
C LYS A 161 9.98 -5.88 -5.57
N ALA A 162 9.81 -4.87 -4.71
CA ALA A 162 9.93 -3.47 -5.09
C ALA A 162 11.33 -3.13 -5.59
N PHE A 163 12.39 -3.63 -4.94
CA PHE A 163 13.76 -3.44 -5.41
C PHE A 163 13.97 -3.98 -6.83
N ASP A 164 13.45 -5.17 -7.10
CA ASP A 164 13.56 -5.78 -8.43
C ASP A 164 12.81 -4.99 -9.52
N LEU A 165 11.68 -4.38 -9.16
CA LEU A 165 10.78 -3.73 -10.10
C LEU A 165 11.01 -2.23 -10.27
N LEU A 166 11.70 -1.56 -9.35
CA LEU A 166 12.00 -0.13 -9.48
C LEU A 166 13.10 0.14 -10.51
N ASN A 167 13.01 1.27 -11.16
CA ASN A 167 14.13 1.87 -11.89
C ASN A 167 15.24 2.27 -10.89
N PRO A 168 16.51 2.36 -11.32
CA PRO A 168 17.56 3.02 -10.54
C PRO A 168 17.07 4.42 -10.12
N ALA A 169 17.25 4.77 -8.86
CA ALA A 169 16.71 6.00 -8.27
C ALA A 169 15.15 6.09 -8.27
N GLY A 170 14.44 4.99 -8.46
CA GLY A 170 13.00 4.91 -8.26
C GLY A 170 12.63 4.96 -6.78
N MET A 171 11.43 5.41 -6.46
CA MET A 171 10.95 5.59 -5.10
C MET A 171 10.00 4.48 -4.68
N LEU A 172 10.17 3.98 -3.46
CA LEU A 172 9.24 3.08 -2.78
C LEU A 172 8.59 3.82 -1.62
N MET A 173 7.27 3.94 -1.65
CA MET A 173 6.48 4.46 -0.53
C MET A 173 5.47 3.42 -0.08
N VAL A 174 5.56 3.01 1.19
CA VAL A 174 4.79 1.86 1.68
C VAL A 174 4.22 2.14 3.07
N ILE A 175 2.96 1.70 3.27
CA ILE A 175 2.35 1.64 4.60
C ILE A 175 2.74 0.31 5.23
N VAL A 176 3.17 0.35 6.47
CA VAL A 176 3.58 -0.83 7.24
C VAL A 176 3.14 -0.70 8.70
N PRO A 177 3.05 -1.81 9.45
CA PRO A 177 2.87 -1.73 10.92
C PRO A 177 3.94 -0.86 11.56
N ALA A 178 3.60 -0.13 12.62
CA ALA A 178 4.55 0.75 13.31
C ALA A 178 5.79 -0.01 13.83
N SER A 179 5.64 -1.28 14.17
CA SER A 179 6.74 -2.15 14.63
C SER A 179 7.68 -2.64 13.51
N PHE A 180 7.30 -2.45 12.24
CA PHE A 180 8.12 -2.91 11.13
C PHE A 180 9.48 -2.21 11.10
N MET A 181 10.57 -2.98 10.97
CA MET A 181 11.96 -2.51 11.01
C MET A 181 12.38 -1.81 12.32
N GLN A 182 11.71 -2.05 13.44
CA GLN A 182 12.21 -1.65 14.74
C GLN A 182 13.29 -2.63 15.20
N ASN A 183 14.38 -2.12 15.77
CA ASN A 183 15.55 -2.93 16.17
C ASN A 183 15.20 -4.07 17.12
N GLU A 184 14.13 -3.92 17.91
CA GLU A 184 13.64 -4.95 18.84
C GLU A 184 13.05 -6.17 18.13
N PHE A 185 12.55 -6.00 16.90
CA PHE A 185 11.80 -7.02 16.15
C PHE A 185 12.51 -7.49 14.87
N TRP A 186 13.59 -6.81 14.48
CA TRP A 186 14.32 -7.10 13.25
C TRP A 186 15.76 -7.48 13.51
N GLU A 187 16.19 -8.54 12.84
CA GLU A 187 17.59 -8.93 12.86
C GLU A 187 18.44 -7.89 12.12
N LYS A 188 19.61 -7.59 12.68
CA LYS A 188 20.55 -6.61 12.10
C LYS A 188 20.84 -6.89 10.62
N SER A 189 21.00 -8.16 10.24
CA SER A 189 21.23 -8.57 8.85
C SER A 189 20.13 -8.14 7.88
N ARG A 190 18.87 -8.08 8.32
CA ARG A 190 17.75 -7.64 7.49
C ARG A 190 17.79 -6.12 7.27
N ILE A 191 18.11 -5.36 8.29
CA ILE A 191 18.30 -3.90 8.17
C ILE A 191 19.50 -3.60 7.25
N GLU A 192 20.60 -4.31 7.40
CA GLU A 192 21.78 -4.20 6.54
C GLU A 192 21.44 -4.51 5.07
N ARG A 193 20.62 -5.51 4.82
CA ARG A 193 20.14 -5.84 3.48
C ARG A 193 19.33 -4.68 2.88
N VAL A 194 18.33 -4.17 3.62
CA VAL A 194 17.54 -3.01 3.16
C VAL A 194 18.44 -1.83 2.86
N ASN A 195 19.41 -1.53 3.72
CA ASN A 195 20.37 -0.46 3.52
C ASN A 195 21.31 -0.70 2.31
N SER A 196 21.54 -1.96 1.92
CA SER A 196 22.32 -2.25 0.72
C SER A 196 21.53 -1.99 -0.56
N GLU A 197 20.21 -2.13 -0.53
CA GLU A 197 19.30 -2.03 -1.66
C GLU A 197 18.69 -0.62 -1.80
N PHE A 198 18.45 0.04 -0.66
CA PHE A 198 17.75 1.32 -0.59
C PHE A 198 18.52 2.37 0.19
N SER A 199 18.29 3.63 -0.16
CA SER A 199 18.61 4.80 0.66
C SER A 199 17.32 5.29 1.32
N PHE A 200 17.36 5.48 2.64
CA PHE A 200 16.20 5.91 3.41
C PHE A 200 15.96 7.41 3.22
N ILE A 201 14.73 7.80 2.86
CA ILE A 201 14.33 9.20 2.73
C ILE A 201 13.67 9.68 4.02
N GLY A 202 12.81 8.87 4.62
CA GLY A 202 12.15 9.21 5.87
C GLY A 202 10.96 8.31 6.17
N GLN A 203 10.38 8.49 7.35
CA GLN A 203 9.15 7.84 7.76
C GLN A 203 8.27 8.79 8.57
N THR A 204 6.96 8.56 8.53
CA THR A 204 5.97 9.30 9.30
C THR A 204 4.94 8.35 9.89
N ARG A 205 4.44 8.65 11.10
CA ARG A 205 3.36 7.89 11.71
C ARG A 205 2.04 8.34 11.13
N LEU A 206 1.17 7.39 10.84
CA LEU A 206 -0.23 7.69 10.59
C LEU A 206 -0.97 7.85 11.93
N ALA A 207 -2.00 8.68 11.94
CA ALA A 207 -2.89 8.80 13.08
C ALA A 207 -3.53 7.43 13.38
N SER A 208 -3.78 7.13 14.64
CA SER A 208 -4.35 5.84 15.06
C SER A 208 -5.75 5.58 14.50
N ASP A 209 -6.44 6.64 14.09
CA ASP A 209 -7.77 6.65 13.47
C ASP A 209 -7.73 6.78 11.93
N ALA A 210 -6.53 6.78 11.33
CA ALA A 210 -6.38 6.95 9.88
C ALA A 210 -7.16 5.92 9.05
N PHE A 211 -7.47 4.76 9.61
CA PHE A 211 -8.23 3.68 8.98
C PHE A 211 -9.64 3.53 9.55
N SER A 212 -10.11 4.45 10.41
CA SER A 212 -11.44 4.34 11.03
C SER A 212 -12.58 4.36 10.01
N SER A 213 -12.43 5.10 8.90
CA SER A 213 -13.42 5.13 7.82
C SER A 213 -13.62 3.77 7.12
N VAL A 214 -12.66 2.86 7.24
CA VAL A 214 -12.75 1.48 6.75
C VAL A 214 -12.95 0.46 7.89
N GLY A 215 -13.35 0.93 9.08
CA GLY A 215 -13.74 0.10 10.22
C GLY A 215 -12.58 -0.40 11.08
N VAL A 216 -11.40 0.21 10.98
CA VAL A 216 -10.22 -0.19 11.73
C VAL A 216 -9.76 0.94 12.64
N ASP A 217 -10.01 0.80 13.94
CA ASP A 217 -9.57 1.76 14.94
C ASP A 217 -8.30 1.27 15.67
N ASN A 218 -7.52 2.24 16.15
CA ASN A 218 -6.29 1.99 16.91
C ASN A 218 -5.25 1.12 16.16
N PHE A 219 -5.17 1.31 14.86
CA PHE A 219 -4.23 0.59 14.03
C PHE A 219 -2.94 1.40 13.85
N ASN A 220 -1.92 1.06 14.63
CA ASN A 220 -0.65 1.77 14.61
C ASN A 220 0.16 1.42 13.37
N THR A 221 0.14 2.30 12.40
CA THR A 221 0.89 2.19 11.15
C THR A 221 1.80 3.39 10.94
N LYS A 222 2.74 3.21 10.03
CA LYS A 222 3.62 4.26 9.54
C LYS A 222 3.79 4.15 8.03
N ILE A 223 4.08 5.28 7.42
CA ILE A 223 4.55 5.35 6.03
C ILE A 223 6.07 5.38 6.06
N MET A 224 6.68 4.58 5.20
CA MET A 224 8.13 4.58 4.98
C MET A 224 8.41 4.92 3.52
N LEU A 225 9.43 5.73 3.30
CA LEU A 225 9.87 6.18 1.98
C LEU A 225 11.35 5.88 1.77
N PHE A 226 11.62 5.22 0.66
CA PHE A 226 12.95 4.80 0.24
C PHE A 226 13.22 5.19 -1.21
N LEU A 227 14.49 5.36 -1.53
CA LEU A 227 15.00 5.50 -2.87
C LEU A 227 15.79 4.25 -3.24
N ARG A 228 15.49 3.60 -4.37
CA ARG A 228 16.29 2.48 -4.85
C ARG A 228 17.70 2.96 -5.13
N ARG A 229 18.70 2.29 -4.55
CA ARG A 229 20.09 2.67 -4.72
C ARG A 229 20.56 2.50 -6.18
N SER A 230 21.39 3.41 -6.60
CA SER A 230 22.16 3.37 -7.82
C SER A 230 23.58 3.85 -7.53
N GLN A 231 24.50 3.73 -8.50
CA GLN A 231 25.91 4.11 -8.32
C GLN A 231 26.11 5.58 -7.95
N HIS A 232 25.14 6.45 -8.24
CA HIS A 232 25.21 7.90 -8.04
C HIS A 232 24.42 8.41 -6.83
N ILE A 233 23.80 7.51 -6.05
CA ILE A 233 22.99 7.89 -4.89
C ILE A 233 23.80 7.66 -3.62
N GLU A 234 23.98 8.75 -2.87
CA GLU A 234 24.57 8.69 -1.55
C GLU A 234 23.70 7.83 -0.62
N MET A 235 24.35 6.98 0.16
CA MET A 235 23.66 6.11 1.09
C MET A 235 23.22 6.88 2.32
N ASN A 236 21.90 6.92 2.56
CA ASN A 236 21.33 7.29 3.85
C ASN A 236 20.75 6.01 4.48
N PRO A 237 21.36 5.46 5.55
CA PRO A 237 20.89 4.25 6.18
C PRO A 237 19.57 4.48 6.91
N TYR A 238 18.78 3.43 7.00
CA TYR A 238 17.53 3.46 7.76
C TYR A 238 17.80 3.83 9.24
N ASN A 239 17.01 4.78 9.72
CA ASN A 239 17.00 5.21 11.12
C ASN A 239 15.61 4.98 11.73
N ALA A 240 15.51 4.02 12.66
CA ALA A 240 14.24 3.64 13.30
C ALA A 240 13.64 4.75 14.18
N GLU A 241 14.47 5.63 14.69
CA GLU A 241 14.10 6.71 15.62
C GLU A 241 13.67 8.00 14.89
N GLU A 242 14.00 8.11 13.60
CA GLU A 242 13.76 9.32 12.82
C GLU A 242 12.35 9.33 12.23
N PHE A 243 11.47 10.12 12.83
CA PHE A 243 10.14 10.40 12.28
C PHE A 243 10.04 11.87 11.89
N VAL A 244 9.46 12.10 10.74
CA VAL A 244 9.25 13.45 10.18
C VAL A 244 7.77 13.68 9.86
N SER A 245 7.38 14.94 9.68
CA SER A 245 6.02 15.27 9.20
C SER A 245 5.84 14.94 7.71
N MET A 246 4.60 14.82 7.26
CA MET A 246 4.29 14.66 5.83
C MET A 246 4.85 15.84 5.00
N ALA A 247 4.80 17.06 5.53
CA ALA A 247 5.35 18.25 4.86
C ALA A 247 6.87 18.17 4.68
N GLU A 248 7.59 17.73 5.71
CA GLU A 248 9.03 17.53 5.64
C GLU A 248 9.37 16.36 4.69
N LEU A 249 8.59 15.28 4.72
CA LEU A 249 8.78 14.16 3.81
C LEU A 249 8.63 14.60 2.35
N LYS A 250 7.63 15.45 2.06
CA LYS A 250 7.43 16.05 0.73
C LYS A 250 8.62 16.91 0.30
N GLU A 251 9.18 17.69 1.20
CA GLU A 251 10.38 18.48 0.91
C GLU A 251 11.58 17.61 0.58
N ARG A 252 11.79 16.53 1.34
CA ARG A 252 12.86 15.56 1.07
C ARG A 252 12.70 14.90 -0.30
N VAL A 253 11.47 14.57 -0.70
CA VAL A 253 11.17 14.06 -2.05
C VAL A 253 11.53 15.07 -3.12
N ARG A 254 11.11 16.34 -2.96
CA ARG A 254 11.45 17.41 -3.89
C ARG A 254 12.96 17.53 -4.08
N ASN A 255 13.71 17.63 -2.98
CA ASN A 255 15.17 17.73 -3.01
C ASN A 255 15.81 16.50 -3.70
N THR A 256 15.27 15.31 -3.46
CA THR A 256 15.74 14.08 -4.12
C THR A 256 15.49 14.10 -5.64
N ARG A 257 14.36 14.68 -6.08
CA ARG A 257 14.05 14.80 -7.52
C ARG A 257 14.90 15.86 -8.22
N GLU A 258 15.25 16.93 -7.54
CA GLU A 258 16.11 18.01 -8.08
C GLU A 258 17.58 17.58 -8.24
N MET A 259 18.01 16.55 -7.50
CA MET A 259 19.38 15.98 -7.60
C MET A 259 19.55 14.94 -8.71
N LYS A 260 18.46 14.53 -9.37
CA LYS A 260 18.44 13.59 -10.51
C LYS A 260 18.63 14.34 -11.83
#